data_55d8f284e94b3bdeca5a7c41664ef256
#
_entry.id   55d8f284e94b3bdeca5a7c41664ef256
#
_cell.length_a   1.000
_cell.length_b   1.000
_cell.length_c   1.000
_cell.angle_alpha   90.00
_cell.angle_beta   90.00
_cell.angle_gamma   90.00
#
_symmetry.space_group_name_H-M   'P 1'
#
loop_
_entity.id
_entity.type
_entity.pdbx_description
1 polymer ?
#
loop_
_entity_poly.entity_id
_entity_poly.type
_entity_poly.pdbx_seq_one_letter_code
_entity_poly.pdbx_strand_id
1 'polypeptide(L)'
;MNLQPLKATFLTIAVISVLLFGCKKEGNSDENSMLWVGNSPTAIIKSSPYVVTLENKIQNKDKTFTWIWSVSNSKPGSGTPGSGTVQDLVSWGITLGSCANIDQIIYGSTSPDGIIWTNFQPKITKETSVEGFSKPVLMFNQGTKTDQKSYYKLVVLQKLGTTPDISAVYKSGSLTGSGAFTMSGFGCPTN
;
A
#
# COMPACT_ATOMS: atom_id res chain seq x y z
N MET A 1 -16.96 37.90 -61.61
CA MET A 1 -16.42 37.45 -60.33
C MET A 1 -17.02 38.34 -59.25
N ASN A 2 -18.05 37.80 -58.56
CA ASN A 2 -18.77 38.54 -57.53
C ASN A 2 -18.31 38.04 -56.17
N LEU A 3 -17.66 38.91 -55.42
CA LEU A 3 -17.31 38.70 -54.03
C LEU A 3 -18.46 39.20 -53.15
N GLN A 4 -19.11 38.32 -52.40
CA GLN A 4 -20.09 38.68 -51.39
C GLN A 4 -19.40 38.88 -50.03
N PRO A 5 -19.79 39.89 -49.24
CA PRO A 5 -19.22 40.13 -47.92
C PRO A 5 -19.87 39.23 -46.83
N LEU A 6 -19.04 38.67 -46.03
CA LEU A 6 -19.39 37.86 -44.85
C LEU A 6 -19.93 38.75 -43.73
N LYS A 7 -21.20 38.54 -43.36
CA LYS A 7 -21.80 39.21 -42.19
C LYS A 7 -21.34 38.56 -40.90
N ALA A 8 -20.60 39.29 -40.07
CA ALA A 8 -20.24 38.89 -38.73
C ALA A 8 -21.44 39.07 -37.79
N THR A 9 -21.95 37.99 -37.26
CA THR A 9 -22.99 37.99 -36.21
C THR A 9 -22.30 37.93 -34.84
N PHE A 10 -22.40 39.03 -34.10
CA PHE A 10 -21.97 39.07 -32.69
C PHE A 10 -22.97 38.32 -31.82
N LEU A 11 -22.51 37.21 -31.22
CA LEU A 11 -23.27 36.46 -30.22
C LEU A 11 -22.90 36.96 -28.82
N THR A 12 -23.84 37.66 -28.22
CA THR A 12 -23.72 38.14 -26.83
C THR A 12 -23.96 36.96 -25.89
N ILE A 13 -22.92 36.55 -25.19
CA ILE A 13 -22.99 35.52 -24.15
C ILE A 13 -23.35 36.19 -22.83
N ALA A 14 -24.60 35.96 -22.37
CA ALA A 14 -25.03 36.32 -21.04
C ALA A 14 -24.46 35.34 -20.02
N VAL A 15 -23.61 35.84 -19.13
CA VAL A 15 -23.08 35.07 -17.99
C VAL A 15 -24.16 35.00 -16.92
N ILE A 16 -24.80 33.85 -16.78
CA ILE A 16 -25.67 33.56 -15.65
C ILE A 16 -24.87 32.95 -14.52
N SER A 17 -24.64 33.76 -13.50
CA SER A 17 -24.04 33.29 -12.23
C SER A 17 -25.06 32.46 -11.46
N VAL A 18 -24.94 31.15 -11.49
CA VAL A 18 -25.72 30.25 -10.65
C VAL A 18 -25.00 30.07 -9.32
N LEU A 19 -25.52 30.69 -8.28
CA LEU A 19 -25.15 30.42 -6.90
C LEU A 19 -25.65 29.03 -6.50
N LEU A 20 -24.81 28.04 -6.52
CA LEU A 20 -25.12 26.73 -5.99
C LEU A 20 -25.01 26.75 -4.46
N PHE A 21 -26.13 26.92 -3.80
CA PHE A 21 -26.26 26.54 -2.40
C PHE A 21 -26.08 25.03 -2.28
N GLY A 22 -24.96 24.61 -1.71
CA GLY A 22 -24.67 23.21 -1.41
C GLY A 22 -25.65 22.68 -0.36
N CYS A 23 -26.67 21.95 -0.79
CA CYS A 23 -27.43 21.07 0.08
C CYS A 23 -26.51 19.94 0.57
N LYS A 24 -26.23 19.94 1.85
CA LYS A 24 -25.61 18.84 2.56
C LYS A 24 -26.61 17.69 2.56
N LYS A 25 -26.43 16.73 1.65
CA LYS A 25 -27.25 15.52 1.62
C LYS A 25 -26.71 14.62 2.73
N GLU A 26 -27.41 14.53 3.84
CA GLU A 26 -27.25 13.43 4.80
C GLU A 26 -27.66 12.14 4.08
N GLY A 27 -26.67 11.40 3.63
CA GLY A 27 -26.86 10.08 3.08
C GLY A 27 -27.13 9.12 4.22
N ASN A 28 -28.33 8.56 4.29
CA ASN A 28 -28.58 7.33 5.01
C ASN A 28 -27.58 6.28 4.53
N SER A 29 -26.67 5.94 5.39
CA SER A 29 -25.79 4.78 5.21
C SER A 29 -26.63 3.54 5.46
N ASP A 30 -27.00 2.83 4.40
CA ASP A 30 -27.47 1.46 4.49
C ASP A 30 -26.42 0.67 5.25
N GLU A 31 -26.84 0.10 6.38
CA GLU A 31 -26.08 -0.77 7.25
C GLU A 31 -25.71 -2.09 6.54
N ASN A 32 -24.67 -2.05 5.75
CA ASN A 32 -23.81 -3.20 5.54
C ASN A 32 -22.50 -2.91 6.27
N SER A 33 -22.60 -2.83 7.59
CA SER A 33 -21.48 -2.57 8.46
C SER A 33 -20.47 -3.71 8.35
N MET A 34 -19.52 -3.58 7.43
CA MET A 34 -18.19 -4.14 7.66
C MET A 34 -17.68 -3.50 8.94
N LEU A 35 -17.57 -4.26 9.99
CA LEU A 35 -17.01 -3.80 11.25
C LEU A 35 -15.58 -3.30 10.96
N TRP A 36 -15.40 -1.99 10.92
CA TRP A 36 -14.11 -1.34 10.94
C TRP A 36 -13.44 -1.62 12.28
N VAL A 37 -12.56 -2.59 12.33
CA VAL A 37 -11.76 -2.85 13.52
C VAL A 37 -10.49 -2.01 13.42
N GLY A 38 -10.59 -0.80 13.94
CA GLY A 38 -9.44 -0.03 14.40
C GLY A 38 -8.76 0.86 13.34
N ASN A 39 -8.40 2.04 13.78
CA ASN A 39 -7.56 3.01 13.09
C ASN A 39 -6.33 2.32 12.51
N SER A 40 -6.12 2.44 11.20
CA SER A 40 -4.86 2.01 10.57
C SER A 40 -3.71 2.78 11.23
N PRO A 41 -2.85 2.13 12.02
CA PRO A 41 -1.72 2.83 12.58
C PRO A 41 -0.75 3.13 11.44
N THR A 42 -0.55 4.41 11.14
CA THR A 42 0.56 4.84 10.27
C THR A 42 1.86 4.34 10.90
N ALA A 43 2.49 3.36 10.27
CA ALA A 43 3.74 2.82 10.78
C ALA A 43 4.82 3.89 10.69
N ILE A 44 5.32 4.33 11.84
CA ILE A 44 6.51 5.19 11.91
C ILE A 44 7.70 4.31 11.54
N ILE A 45 8.16 4.41 10.31
CA ILE A 45 9.30 3.67 9.80
C ILE A 45 10.57 4.34 10.30
N LYS A 46 11.25 3.71 11.24
CA LYS A 46 12.64 4.08 11.56
C LYS A 46 13.52 3.49 10.45
N SER A 47 14.06 4.35 9.59
CA SER A 47 15.12 4.09 8.61
C SER A 47 14.77 3.42 7.26
N SER A 48 13.53 3.21 6.86
CA SER A 48 13.24 2.80 5.48
C SER A 48 13.11 3.99 4.54
N PRO A 49 13.66 3.93 3.31
CA PRO A 49 13.41 4.93 2.28
C PRO A 49 12.02 4.82 1.65
N TYR A 50 11.29 3.74 1.93
CA TYR A 50 9.93 3.48 1.46
C TYR A 50 8.92 3.70 2.58
N VAL A 51 7.73 4.19 2.22
CA VAL A 51 6.59 4.29 3.12
C VAL A 51 5.76 3.02 3.00
N VAL A 52 5.69 2.25 4.10
CA VAL A 52 4.86 1.06 4.19
C VAL A 52 3.70 1.33 5.12
N THR A 53 2.48 1.13 4.63
CA THR A 53 1.25 1.39 5.38
C THR A 53 0.43 0.11 5.48
N LEU A 54 -0.05 -0.23 6.68
CA LEU A 54 -1.10 -1.23 6.85
C LEU A 54 -2.43 -0.56 6.48
N GLU A 55 -2.94 -0.85 5.29
CA GLU A 55 -4.13 -0.21 4.73
C GLU A 55 -5.42 -0.79 5.33
N ASN A 56 -5.46 -2.11 5.49
CA ASN A 56 -6.69 -2.75 5.90
C ASN A 56 -6.46 -4.11 6.59
N LYS A 57 -7.44 -4.47 7.40
CA LYS A 57 -7.57 -5.78 8.05
C LYS A 57 -9.04 -6.18 8.03
N ILE A 58 -9.41 -7.15 7.22
CA ILE A 58 -10.79 -7.53 6.91
C ILE A 58 -11.07 -8.94 7.39
N GLN A 59 -12.16 -9.17 8.07
CA GLN A 59 -12.70 -10.51 8.27
C GLN A 59 -13.53 -10.92 7.06
N ASN A 60 -13.16 -12.03 6.44
CA ASN A 60 -13.86 -12.58 5.29
C ASN A 60 -15.10 -13.40 5.71
N LYS A 61 -16.01 -13.64 4.78
CA LYS A 61 -17.23 -14.43 5.02
C LYS A 61 -16.96 -15.88 5.49
N ASP A 62 -15.82 -16.44 5.06
CA ASP A 62 -15.33 -17.77 5.42
C ASP A 62 -14.58 -17.80 6.76
N LYS A 63 -14.64 -16.71 7.54
CA LYS A 63 -13.96 -16.51 8.82
C LYS A 63 -12.43 -16.40 8.75
N THR A 64 -11.84 -16.37 7.56
CA THR A 64 -10.44 -16.00 7.38
C THR A 64 -10.24 -14.49 7.51
N PHE A 65 -8.99 -14.02 7.58
CA PHE A 65 -8.67 -12.60 7.70
C PHE A 65 -7.71 -12.18 6.60
N THR A 66 -8.06 -11.09 5.93
CA THR A 66 -7.20 -10.47 4.91
C THR A 66 -6.49 -9.26 5.50
N TRP A 67 -5.18 -9.24 5.36
CA TRP A 67 -4.31 -8.11 5.69
C TRP A 67 -3.79 -7.49 4.41
N ILE A 68 -3.84 -6.16 4.31
CA ILE A 68 -3.40 -5.44 3.12
C ILE A 68 -2.43 -4.35 3.54
N TRP A 69 -1.24 -4.38 2.96
CA TRP A 69 -0.25 -3.30 3.06
C TRP A 69 -0.09 -2.63 1.70
N SER A 70 0.34 -1.39 1.75
CA SER A 70 0.85 -0.69 0.58
C SER A 70 2.28 -0.24 0.80
N VAL A 71 3.00 -0.09 -0.29
CA VAL A 71 4.36 0.46 -0.31
C VAL A 71 4.43 1.54 -1.37
N SER A 72 5.00 2.69 -1.01
CA SER A 72 5.29 3.78 -1.95
C SER A 72 6.70 4.31 -1.72
N ASN A 73 7.28 4.87 -2.78
CA ASN A 73 8.56 5.57 -2.73
C ASN A 73 8.29 7.07 -2.54
N SER A 74 8.72 7.64 -1.42
CA SER A 74 8.50 9.06 -1.11
C SER A 74 9.49 10.01 -1.78
N LYS A 75 10.61 9.49 -2.31
CA LYS A 75 11.68 10.27 -2.94
C LYS A 75 12.21 9.56 -4.19
N PRO A 76 11.32 9.28 -5.17
CA PRO A 76 11.65 8.46 -6.32
C PRO A 76 12.75 9.08 -7.17
N GLY A 77 13.65 8.23 -7.69
CA GLY A 77 14.72 8.65 -8.57
C GLY A 77 15.76 7.58 -8.83
N SER A 78 16.84 7.95 -9.51
CA SER A 78 17.91 7.02 -9.84
C SER A 78 18.84 6.69 -8.68
N GLY A 79 18.71 7.37 -7.55
CA GLY A 79 19.63 7.28 -6.41
C GLY A 79 20.84 8.20 -6.52
N THR A 80 20.93 9.03 -7.57
CA THR A 80 21.99 10.02 -7.76
C THR A 80 21.56 11.43 -7.33
N PRO A 81 22.48 12.29 -6.88
CA PRO A 81 22.14 13.67 -6.54
C PRO A 81 21.43 14.41 -7.68
N GLY A 82 20.33 15.10 -7.35
CA GLY A 82 19.54 15.89 -8.31
C GLY A 82 18.45 15.11 -9.08
N SER A 83 18.43 13.78 -9.00
CA SER A 83 17.42 12.96 -9.72
C SER A 83 16.50 12.12 -8.82
N GLY A 84 16.37 12.53 -7.56
CA GLY A 84 15.73 11.72 -6.53
C GLY A 84 16.69 10.69 -5.91
N THR A 85 16.50 10.42 -4.62
CA THR A 85 17.50 9.70 -3.82
C THR A 85 17.19 8.23 -3.62
N VAL A 86 16.02 7.76 -4.01
CA VAL A 86 15.55 6.39 -3.73
C VAL A 86 15.18 5.69 -5.03
N GLN A 87 15.91 4.62 -5.33
CA GLN A 87 15.61 3.75 -6.47
C GLN A 87 14.34 2.93 -6.25
N ASP A 88 13.87 2.28 -7.31
CA ASP A 88 12.73 1.37 -7.24
C ASP A 88 12.95 0.26 -6.20
N LEU A 89 11.90 -0.07 -5.47
CA LEU A 89 11.89 -1.25 -4.61
C LEU A 89 11.86 -2.50 -5.50
N VAL A 90 12.77 -3.42 -5.25
CA VAL A 90 12.82 -4.72 -5.96
C VAL A 90 11.98 -5.76 -5.22
N SER A 91 12.14 -5.86 -3.92
CA SER A 91 11.40 -6.78 -3.06
C SER A 91 11.45 -6.30 -1.61
N TRP A 92 10.55 -6.82 -0.80
CA TRP A 92 10.54 -6.58 0.64
C TRP A 92 9.98 -7.78 1.38
N GLY A 93 10.15 -7.82 2.70
CA GLY A 93 9.65 -8.94 3.49
C GLY A 93 9.37 -8.53 4.92
N ILE A 94 8.55 -9.35 5.60
CA ILE A 94 8.14 -9.13 6.98
C ILE A 94 8.43 -10.35 7.84
N THR A 95 8.76 -10.12 9.12
CA THR A 95 8.70 -11.18 10.12
C THR A 95 7.24 -11.42 10.52
N LEU A 96 6.90 -12.65 10.87
CA LEU A 96 5.53 -12.98 11.26
C LEU A 96 5.19 -12.59 12.72
N GLY A 97 6.21 -12.18 13.51
CA GLY A 97 6.01 -11.94 14.94
C GLY A 97 5.96 -13.26 15.73
N SER A 98 5.64 -13.17 17.03
CA SER A 98 5.63 -14.33 17.92
C SER A 98 4.34 -15.13 17.91
N CYS A 99 3.24 -14.54 17.43
CA CYS A 99 1.90 -15.13 17.49
C CYS A 99 1.37 -15.57 16.11
N ALA A 100 2.14 -15.38 15.05
CA ALA A 100 1.79 -15.81 13.70
C ALA A 100 2.78 -16.88 13.21
N ASN A 101 2.25 -17.87 12.47
CA ASN A 101 2.97 -18.97 11.89
C ASN A 101 2.71 -19.03 10.38
N ILE A 102 3.66 -19.51 9.60
CA ILE A 102 3.51 -19.67 8.16
C ILE A 102 2.33 -20.58 7.78
N ASP A 103 2.08 -21.63 8.57
CA ASP A 103 0.98 -22.57 8.35
C ASP A 103 -0.42 -21.94 8.53
N GLN A 104 -0.48 -20.77 9.14
CA GLN A 104 -1.71 -19.98 9.28
C GLN A 104 -1.97 -19.09 8.08
N ILE A 105 -1.01 -18.94 7.16
CA ILE A 105 -1.14 -18.11 5.97
C ILE A 105 -1.55 -18.98 4.80
N ILE A 106 -2.76 -18.75 4.31
CA ILE A 106 -3.36 -19.56 3.24
C ILE A 106 -2.70 -19.24 1.90
N TYR A 107 -2.62 -17.95 1.57
CA TYR A 107 -1.94 -17.44 0.38
C TYR A 107 -1.56 -15.97 0.54
N GLY A 108 -0.68 -15.53 -0.31
CA GLY A 108 -0.37 -14.11 -0.51
C GLY A 108 -0.81 -13.64 -1.89
N SER A 109 -0.93 -12.32 -2.05
CA SER A 109 -1.14 -11.70 -3.35
C SER A 109 -0.41 -10.38 -3.41
N THR A 110 0.02 -10.00 -4.60
CA THR A 110 0.62 -8.70 -4.89
C THR A 110 -0.13 -8.00 -6.01
N SER A 111 -0.14 -6.68 -5.98
CA SER A 111 -0.76 -5.86 -7.01
C SER A 111 0.03 -4.57 -7.21
N PRO A 112 0.34 -4.18 -8.45
CA PRO A 112 1.01 -2.91 -8.75
C PRO A 112 0.10 -1.68 -8.60
N ASP A 113 -1.22 -1.87 -8.58
CA ASP A 113 -2.23 -0.80 -8.65
C ASP A 113 -3.40 -0.97 -7.65
N GLY A 114 -3.45 -2.10 -6.92
CA GLY A 114 -4.54 -2.45 -6.03
C GLY A 114 -5.78 -3.04 -6.73
N ILE A 115 -5.76 -3.16 -8.05
CA ILE A 115 -6.88 -3.64 -8.88
C ILE A 115 -6.63 -5.06 -9.36
N ILE A 116 -5.49 -5.30 -10.00
CA ILE A 116 -5.11 -6.61 -10.54
C ILE A 116 -4.18 -7.31 -9.54
N TRP A 117 -4.61 -8.47 -9.06
CA TRP A 117 -3.90 -9.24 -8.04
C TRP A 117 -3.29 -10.50 -8.58
N THR A 118 -2.01 -10.74 -8.29
CA THR A 118 -1.30 -11.99 -8.58
C THR A 118 -1.07 -12.76 -7.30
N ASN A 119 -1.60 -13.98 -7.22
CA ASN A 119 -1.46 -14.83 -6.05
C ASN A 119 -0.09 -15.54 -6.05
N PHE A 120 0.43 -15.77 -4.84
CA PHE A 120 1.63 -16.58 -4.61
C PHE A 120 1.48 -17.41 -3.33
N GLN A 121 2.27 -18.49 -3.24
CA GLN A 121 2.36 -19.29 -2.03
C GLN A 121 3.46 -18.70 -1.13
N PRO A 122 3.10 -18.18 0.07
CA PRO A 122 4.07 -17.62 0.99
C PRO A 122 5.09 -18.65 1.49
N LYS A 123 6.34 -18.22 1.59
CA LYS A 123 7.43 -19.03 2.13
C LYS A 123 8.28 -18.19 3.06
N ILE A 124 8.75 -18.79 4.15
CA ILE A 124 9.71 -18.18 5.03
C ILE A 124 11.11 -18.45 4.47
N THR A 125 11.89 -17.40 4.36
CA THR A 125 13.29 -17.47 3.95
C THR A 125 14.18 -16.76 4.96
N LYS A 126 15.44 -17.18 5.04
CA LYS A 126 16.46 -16.43 5.78
C LYS A 126 17.00 -15.34 4.85
N GLU A 127 16.77 -14.10 5.21
CA GLU A 127 17.33 -12.98 4.46
C GLU A 127 18.80 -12.77 4.83
N THR A 128 19.67 -12.85 3.84
CA THR A 128 21.13 -12.74 4.04
C THR A 128 21.75 -11.50 3.40
N SER A 129 20.98 -10.75 2.59
CA SER A 129 21.49 -9.56 1.91
C SER A 129 21.45 -8.30 2.77
N VAL A 130 20.83 -8.37 3.96
CA VAL A 130 20.76 -7.25 4.91
C VAL A 130 21.71 -7.53 6.06
N GLU A 131 22.78 -6.77 6.15
CA GLU A 131 23.79 -6.91 7.19
C GLU A 131 23.19 -6.78 8.59
N GLY A 132 23.56 -7.68 9.49
CA GLY A 132 23.06 -7.71 10.87
C GLY A 132 21.62 -8.21 11.03
N PHE A 133 20.91 -8.55 9.95
CA PHE A 133 19.56 -9.10 10.03
C PHE A 133 19.59 -10.63 9.93
N SER A 134 19.09 -11.31 10.97
CA SER A 134 19.13 -12.78 11.05
C SER A 134 17.77 -13.45 11.19
N LYS A 135 16.69 -12.66 11.25
CA LYS A 135 15.34 -13.19 11.44
C LYS A 135 14.76 -13.78 10.15
N PRO A 136 14.01 -14.89 10.24
CA PRO A 136 13.28 -15.40 9.09
C PRO A 136 12.18 -14.41 8.65
N VAL A 137 12.01 -14.26 7.35
CA VAL A 137 11.05 -13.34 6.74
C VAL A 137 10.19 -14.03 5.70
N LEU A 138 8.96 -13.58 5.58
CA LEU A 138 8.09 -13.83 4.44
C LEU A 138 8.36 -12.76 3.39
N MET A 139 8.82 -13.17 2.21
CA MET A 139 9.18 -12.25 1.13
C MET A 139 8.05 -12.00 0.15
N PHE A 140 7.90 -10.75 -0.25
CA PHE A 140 7.12 -10.31 -1.40
C PHE A 140 8.10 -9.97 -2.53
N ASN A 141 8.07 -10.79 -3.58
CA ASN A 141 9.01 -10.65 -4.72
C ASN A 141 8.56 -9.62 -5.76
N GLN A 142 7.44 -8.97 -5.55
CA GLN A 142 7.02 -7.80 -6.34
C GLN A 142 7.53 -6.54 -5.65
N GLY A 143 8.17 -5.69 -6.41
CA GLY A 143 8.62 -4.37 -5.96
C GLY A 143 7.60 -3.27 -6.27
N THR A 144 8.03 -2.02 -6.03
CA THR A 144 7.26 -0.81 -6.29
C THR A 144 8.09 0.10 -7.19
N LYS A 145 7.53 0.48 -8.34
CA LYS A 145 8.19 1.42 -9.27
C LYS A 145 8.10 2.85 -8.76
N THR A 146 8.96 3.68 -9.29
CA THR A 146 9.36 5.03 -8.88
C THR A 146 8.23 5.95 -8.38
N ASP A 147 7.10 5.99 -9.05
CA ASP A 147 5.98 6.90 -8.79
C ASP A 147 4.67 6.17 -8.44
N GLN A 148 4.75 4.86 -8.23
CA GLN A 148 3.60 4.01 -8.00
C GLN A 148 3.46 3.62 -6.54
N LYS A 149 2.23 3.28 -6.16
CA LYS A 149 1.88 2.63 -4.91
C LYS A 149 1.51 1.19 -5.22
N SER A 150 2.29 0.24 -4.69
CA SER A 150 2.02 -1.19 -4.84
C SER A 150 1.38 -1.74 -3.58
N TYR A 151 0.59 -2.80 -3.74
CA TYR A 151 -0.20 -3.42 -2.68
C TYR A 151 0.16 -4.87 -2.48
N TYR A 152 0.07 -5.33 -1.23
CA TYR A 152 0.49 -6.65 -0.78
C TYR A 152 -0.54 -7.19 0.18
N LYS A 153 -0.99 -8.41 -0.05
CA LYS A 153 -2.06 -9.04 0.71
C LYS A 153 -1.64 -10.40 1.23
N LEU A 154 -2.01 -10.69 2.48
CA LEU A 154 -1.94 -12.02 3.07
C LEU A 154 -3.31 -12.41 3.61
N VAL A 155 -3.73 -13.62 3.32
CA VAL A 155 -4.94 -14.22 3.87
C VAL A 155 -4.54 -15.25 4.91
N VAL A 156 -5.05 -15.07 6.14
CA VAL A 156 -4.68 -15.88 7.30
C VAL A 156 -5.90 -16.56 7.91
N LEU A 157 -5.69 -17.75 8.50
CA LEU A 157 -6.75 -18.58 9.07
C LEU A 157 -7.39 -18.00 10.32
N GLN A 158 -6.64 -17.22 11.11
CA GLN A 158 -7.09 -16.78 12.42
C GLN A 158 -7.02 -15.26 12.59
N LYS A 159 -7.80 -14.76 13.54
CA LYS A 159 -7.76 -13.36 13.97
C LYS A 159 -6.45 -13.10 14.71
N LEU A 160 -5.56 -12.33 14.10
CA LEU A 160 -4.34 -11.83 14.71
C LEU A 160 -4.54 -10.40 15.19
N GLY A 161 -3.89 -10.04 16.28
CA GLY A 161 -3.75 -8.65 16.73
C GLY A 161 -2.85 -7.85 15.79
N THR A 162 -2.78 -6.55 15.99
CA THR A 162 -1.81 -5.67 15.31
C THR A 162 -0.75 -5.24 16.29
N THR A 163 0.52 -5.28 15.88
CA THR A 163 1.65 -4.69 16.61
C THR A 163 2.34 -3.65 15.72
N PRO A 164 2.86 -2.55 16.29
CA PRO A 164 3.50 -1.49 15.49
C PRO A 164 4.94 -1.81 15.08
N ASP A 165 5.55 -2.89 15.58
CA ASP A 165 7.00 -3.08 15.61
C ASP A 165 7.49 -4.44 15.10
N ILE A 166 6.81 -5.06 14.14
CA ILE A 166 7.42 -6.21 13.45
C ILE A 166 8.63 -5.76 12.64
N SER A 167 9.63 -6.62 12.56
CA SER A 167 10.78 -6.36 11.71
C SER A 167 10.43 -6.62 10.25
N ALA A 168 10.94 -5.77 9.38
CA ALA A 168 10.80 -5.90 7.93
C ALA A 168 12.14 -5.61 7.25
N VAL A 169 12.29 -6.08 6.03
CA VAL A 169 13.48 -5.84 5.19
C VAL A 169 13.05 -5.34 3.82
N TYR A 170 13.91 -4.56 3.18
CA TYR A 170 13.74 -4.14 1.79
C TYR A 170 15.01 -4.39 0.98
N LYS A 171 14.82 -4.60 -0.32
CA LYS A 171 15.89 -4.62 -1.34
C LYS A 171 15.54 -3.65 -2.43
N SER A 172 16.52 -2.89 -2.85
CA SER A 172 16.41 -1.89 -3.91
C SER A 172 17.57 -2.01 -4.89
N GLY A 173 17.69 -1.05 -5.80
CA GLY A 173 18.88 -0.93 -6.66
C GLY A 173 20.15 -0.65 -5.85
N SER A 174 21.32 -0.78 -6.50
CA SER A 174 22.65 -0.74 -5.86
C SER A 174 22.96 0.55 -5.10
N LEU A 175 22.38 1.69 -5.51
CA LEU A 175 22.61 2.98 -4.86
C LEU A 175 21.74 3.20 -3.62
N THR A 176 20.52 2.64 -3.58
CA THR A 176 19.67 2.66 -2.40
C THR A 176 19.98 1.48 -1.47
N GLY A 177 20.40 0.34 -2.05
CA GLY A 177 20.82 -0.84 -1.30
C GLY A 177 19.68 -1.64 -0.68
N SER A 178 19.99 -2.27 0.44
CA SER A 178 19.05 -3.06 1.24
C SER A 178 19.14 -2.66 2.71
N GLY A 179 18.06 -2.88 3.46
CA GLY A 179 18.05 -2.54 4.88
C GLY A 179 16.89 -3.18 5.64
N ALA A 180 16.94 -3.03 6.96
CA ALA A 180 15.88 -3.46 7.86
C ALA A 180 15.19 -2.27 8.52
N PHE A 181 13.92 -2.44 8.85
CA PHE A 181 13.09 -1.43 9.49
C PHE A 181 12.00 -2.08 10.35
N THR A 182 11.23 -1.30 11.08
CA THR A 182 10.06 -1.77 11.83
C THR A 182 8.78 -1.19 11.23
N MET A 183 7.69 -1.95 11.30
CA MET A 183 6.40 -1.56 10.76
C MET A 183 5.24 -2.26 11.49
N SER A 184 4.03 -1.79 11.23
CA SER A 184 2.82 -2.45 11.73
C SER A 184 2.56 -3.78 11.01
N GLY A 185 2.33 -4.83 11.79
CA GLY A 185 2.06 -6.16 11.27
C GLY A 185 1.39 -7.07 12.27
N PHE A 186 1.59 -8.37 12.10
CA PHE A 186 0.95 -9.39 12.93
C PHE A 186 1.41 -9.31 14.39
N GLY A 187 0.45 -9.13 15.27
CA GLY A 187 0.60 -9.22 16.73
C GLY A 187 -0.22 -10.35 17.31
N CYS A 188 -0.09 -10.55 18.62
CA CYS A 188 -0.90 -11.52 19.32
C CYS A 188 -2.37 -11.10 19.34
N PRO A 189 -3.31 -12.06 19.35
CA PRO A 189 -4.72 -11.76 19.53
C PRO A 189 -4.92 -10.97 20.82
N THR A 190 -5.69 -9.89 20.75
CA THR A 190 -6.21 -9.23 21.94
C THR A 190 -7.49 -9.95 22.36
N ASN A 191 -7.56 -10.39 23.60
CA ASN A 191 -8.74 -10.97 24.19
C ASN A 191 -9.90 -9.97 24.20
#